data_bccfad38f886a22e2347f4e014a88196
#
_entry.id   bccfad38f886a22e2347f4e014a88196
#
_cell.length_a   1.000
_cell.length_b   1.000
_cell.length_c   1.000
_cell.angle_alpha   90.00
_cell.angle_beta   90.00
_cell.angle_gamma   90.00
#
_symmetry.space_group_name_H-M   'P 1'
#
loop_
_entity.id
_entity.type
_entity.pdbx_description
1 polymer ?
#
loop_
_entity_poly.entity_id
_entity_poly.type
_entity_poly.pdbx_seq_one_letter_code
_entity_poly.pdbx_strand_id
1 'polypeptide(L)'
;MLGGMQDWDLRVTHLIDYAEREHGTREIVTRWSDGNIERSNWARVAGEARKLSQAFAGLGLQKGDRIATFAMNHHRHLAAWYGAIGFGGVIHTVNIRLFDEDLIYIMNHAEDKVLMYDTAFQPIIDRLRPHLKTVEHYIVFDDAASYGALIAAQDGNYEWATGDERDPCMLCYTSGTTGNPKGVLYQHRSTMLHAMAEIAPSVFDLSPQAALLPIVPMFHAASWGLPFAGAAAGVKFVFSTTNEAPVLHKLFIDEAITHSAGVPTVWMAMFAHLDAEAAAGREAGLGKLKLVTIGGSAAPRAMIERLMKSGVRVSHAWGMTETSPIGTMGAPTPNWDDLTLDEQIDVVCKQGRTPFWVQLRTVDEAGNVLPRDGKSSGSLQIRGPWVIKRYFKAEADAVDADQWFDTGDVSILHPDGTMQITDRVKDVIKSGGEWISSVELENAAVGCPGVAEAGAIGIAHPKWDERPVLIVVKKPGADVTEADVKAWLADRIAKWWMPDRVLFVDELPHTGTGKIQKVALRAQFKDFVLEG
;
A
#
# COMPACT_ATOMS: atom_id res chain seq x y z
N MET A 1 24.45 -32.71 -12.51
CA MET A 1 25.26 -32.59 -11.27
C MET A 1 24.61 -31.48 -10.46
N LEU A 2 24.23 -31.74 -9.21
CA LEU A 2 23.70 -30.72 -8.30
C LEU A 2 24.87 -30.00 -7.58
N GLY A 3 24.67 -28.76 -7.18
CA GLY A 3 25.61 -28.05 -6.32
C GLY A 3 25.67 -28.66 -4.92
N GLY A 4 26.75 -28.40 -4.19
CA GLY A 4 26.99 -28.96 -2.84
C GLY A 4 26.72 -27.98 -1.71
N MET A 5 25.76 -27.06 -1.87
CA MET A 5 25.33 -26.15 -0.81
C MET A 5 24.23 -26.80 0.04
N GLN A 6 24.02 -26.28 1.25
CA GLN A 6 22.96 -26.76 2.13
C GLN A 6 21.59 -26.51 1.51
N ASP A 7 20.68 -27.49 1.65
CA ASP A 7 19.28 -27.30 1.34
C ASP A 7 18.64 -26.48 2.47
N TRP A 8 18.22 -25.26 2.15
CA TRP A 8 17.64 -24.31 3.10
C TRP A 8 16.40 -23.67 2.51
N ASP A 9 15.25 -24.03 3.03
CA ASP A 9 13.95 -23.55 2.55
C ASP A 9 13.76 -22.06 2.80
N LEU A 10 13.18 -21.34 1.85
CA LEU A 10 12.82 -19.94 1.98
C LEU A 10 11.47 -19.79 2.70
N ARG A 11 11.42 -20.12 3.99
CA ARG A 11 10.19 -20.02 4.79
C ARG A 11 10.17 -18.78 5.65
N VAL A 12 8.99 -18.13 5.72
CA VAL A 12 8.77 -16.85 6.44
C VAL A 12 9.10 -16.97 7.94
N THR A 13 8.96 -18.15 8.53
CA THR A 13 9.31 -18.40 9.94
C THR A 13 10.77 -18.12 10.26
N HIS A 14 11.68 -18.24 9.29
CA HIS A 14 13.08 -17.90 9.49
C HIS A 14 13.29 -16.40 9.79
N LEU A 15 12.38 -15.52 9.34
CA LEU A 15 12.46 -14.08 9.63
C LEU A 15 12.24 -13.80 11.11
N ILE A 16 11.22 -14.40 11.71
CA ILE A 16 10.92 -14.17 13.13
C ILE A 16 11.93 -14.86 14.04
N ASP A 17 12.43 -16.04 13.66
CA ASP A 17 13.50 -16.72 14.41
C ASP A 17 14.80 -15.92 14.36
N TYR A 18 15.13 -15.32 13.21
CA TYR A 18 16.26 -14.41 13.07
C TYR A 18 16.09 -13.16 13.94
N ALA A 19 14.94 -12.51 13.86
CA ALA A 19 14.65 -11.31 14.64
C ALA A 19 14.70 -11.59 16.15
N GLU A 20 14.17 -12.72 16.61
CA GLU A 20 14.25 -13.14 18.00
C GLU A 20 15.70 -13.35 18.45
N ARG A 21 16.50 -14.09 17.68
CA ARG A 21 17.86 -14.49 18.05
C ARG A 21 18.84 -13.32 18.00
N GLU A 22 18.79 -12.52 16.94
CA GLU A 22 19.78 -11.47 16.69
C GLU A 22 19.34 -10.09 17.22
N HIS A 23 18.02 -9.85 17.31
CA HIS A 23 17.43 -8.56 17.63
C HIS A 23 16.35 -8.66 18.73
N GLY A 24 16.37 -9.71 19.54
CA GLY A 24 15.30 -10.04 20.49
C GLY A 24 14.91 -8.89 21.42
N THR A 25 15.86 -8.06 21.85
CA THR A 25 15.63 -6.92 22.74
C THR A 25 15.20 -5.63 22.01
N ARG A 26 15.24 -5.62 20.66
CA ARG A 26 14.86 -4.43 19.90
C ARG A 26 13.36 -4.15 20.05
N GLU A 27 13.02 -2.92 20.41
CA GLU A 27 11.66 -2.54 20.77
C GLU A 27 10.66 -2.64 19.63
N ILE A 28 9.43 -3.02 20.01
CA ILE A 28 8.21 -2.92 19.21
C ILE A 28 7.19 -2.18 20.08
N VAL A 29 6.83 -0.98 19.68
CA VAL A 29 5.95 -0.08 20.43
C VAL A 29 4.58 -0.06 19.78
N THR A 30 3.53 -0.13 20.57
CA THR A 30 2.16 0.11 20.10
C THR A 30 1.53 1.24 20.89
N ARG A 31 1.03 2.23 20.19
CA ARG A 31 0.19 3.30 20.74
C ARG A 31 -1.26 2.94 20.43
N TRP A 32 -2.03 2.63 21.46
CA TRP A 32 -3.44 2.28 21.38
C TRP A 32 -4.33 3.53 21.25
N SER A 33 -5.56 3.36 20.74
CA SER A 33 -6.51 4.46 20.52
C SER A 33 -6.89 5.22 21.80
N ASP A 34 -6.87 4.55 22.95
CA ASP A 34 -7.09 5.15 24.27
C ASP A 34 -5.93 6.00 24.80
N GLY A 35 -4.81 6.06 24.07
CA GLY A 35 -3.61 6.80 24.43
C GLY A 35 -2.55 5.97 25.14
N ASN A 36 -2.85 4.75 25.55
CA ASN A 36 -1.89 3.85 26.19
C ASN A 36 -0.76 3.47 25.22
N ILE A 37 0.47 3.39 25.73
CA ILE A 37 1.65 2.95 24.98
C ILE A 37 2.12 1.63 25.60
N GLU A 38 2.02 0.56 24.81
CA GLU A 38 2.54 -0.76 25.18
C GLU A 38 3.90 -0.97 24.51
N ARG A 39 4.91 -1.38 25.31
CA ARG A 39 6.25 -1.68 24.83
C ARG A 39 6.48 -3.18 24.85
N SER A 40 6.83 -3.72 23.70
CA SER A 40 7.20 -5.10 23.43
C SER A 40 8.59 -5.13 22.78
N ASN A 41 9.00 -6.30 22.31
CA ASN A 41 10.23 -6.50 21.54
C ASN A 41 10.09 -7.75 20.66
N TRP A 42 11.08 -8.00 19.81
CA TRP A 42 11.04 -9.14 18.89
C TRP A 42 10.98 -10.49 19.61
N ALA A 43 11.68 -10.67 20.73
CA ALA A 43 11.63 -11.91 21.50
C ALA A 43 10.22 -12.19 22.05
N ARG A 44 9.53 -11.14 22.53
CA ARG A 44 8.16 -11.29 23.02
C ARG A 44 7.18 -11.58 21.88
N VAL A 45 7.30 -10.87 20.75
CA VAL A 45 6.46 -11.12 19.57
C VAL A 45 6.66 -12.54 19.02
N ALA A 46 7.89 -13.04 18.95
CA ALA A 46 8.18 -14.40 18.55
C ALA A 46 7.60 -15.45 19.52
N GLY A 47 7.73 -15.20 20.83
CA GLY A 47 7.12 -16.07 21.85
C GLY A 47 5.59 -16.08 21.78
N GLU A 48 4.96 -14.92 21.57
CA GLU A 48 3.50 -14.84 21.37
C GLU A 48 3.06 -15.52 20.07
N ALA A 49 3.84 -15.42 18.99
CA ALA A 49 3.57 -16.12 17.74
C ALA A 49 3.57 -17.65 17.92
N ARG A 50 4.56 -18.21 18.67
CA ARG A 50 4.57 -19.65 18.98
C ARG A 50 3.36 -20.07 19.82
N LYS A 51 2.97 -19.26 20.81
CA LYS A 51 1.76 -19.50 21.61
C LYS A 51 0.51 -19.47 20.76
N LEU A 52 0.40 -18.56 19.79
CA LEU A 52 -0.72 -18.54 18.85
C LEU A 52 -0.73 -19.77 17.96
N SER A 53 0.41 -20.22 17.43
CA SER A 53 0.48 -21.47 16.66
C SER A 53 0.02 -22.67 17.47
N GLN A 54 0.44 -22.75 18.74
CA GLN A 54 0.00 -23.79 19.67
C GLN A 54 -1.51 -23.72 19.93
N ALA A 55 -2.04 -22.50 20.12
CA ALA A 55 -3.47 -22.28 20.32
C ALA A 55 -4.28 -22.69 19.07
N PHE A 56 -3.85 -22.36 17.86
CA PHE A 56 -4.52 -22.75 16.62
C PHE A 56 -4.56 -24.28 16.46
N ALA A 57 -3.47 -24.96 16.79
CA ALA A 57 -3.45 -26.42 16.83
C ALA A 57 -4.46 -26.97 17.87
N GLY A 58 -4.54 -26.36 19.06
CA GLY A 58 -5.49 -26.73 20.11
C GLY A 58 -6.96 -26.46 19.74
N LEU A 59 -7.23 -25.50 18.87
CA LEU A 59 -8.56 -25.23 18.31
C LEU A 59 -8.96 -26.22 17.20
N GLY A 60 -8.08 -27.14 16.82
CA GLY A 60 -8.35 -28.18 15.81
C GLY A 60 -8.18 -27.72 14.36
N LEU A 61 -7.57 -26.56 14.13
CA LEU A 61 -7.27 -26.08 12.78
C LEU A 61 -6.30 -27.04 12.05
N GLN A 62 -6.36 -27.02 10.74
CA GLN A 62 -5.49 -27.81 9.87
C GLN A 62 -4.53 -26.91 9.08
N LYS A 63 -3.39 -27.47 8.64
CA LYS A 63 -2.48 -26.75 7.73
C LYS A 63 -3.25 -26.27 6.49
N GLY A 64 -3.00 -25.02 6.11
CA GLY A 64 -3.70 -24.37 5.01
C GLY A 64 -5.03 -23.70 5.38
N ASP A 65 -5.53 -23.85 6.61
CA ASP A 65 -6.70 -23.10 7.08
C ASP A 65 -6.37 -21.61 7.14
N ARG A 66 -7.39 -20.78 6.86
CA ARG A 66 -7.24 -19.33 6.85
C ARG A 66 -7.62 -18.76 8.22
N ILE A 67 -6.71 -17.93 8.72
CA ILE A 67 -6.88 -17.16 9.93
C ILE A 67 -7.04 -15.69 9.52
N ALA A 68 -8.27 -15.18 9.61
CA ALA A 68 -8.58 -13.80 9.25
C ALA A 68 -8.19 -12.83 10.36
N THR A 69 -7.72 -11.63 9.98
CA THR A 69 -7.52 -10.51 10.90
C THR A 69 -8.28 -9.28 10.42
N PHE A 70 -9.01 -8.63 11.34
CA PHE A 70 -9.78 -7.41 11.13
C PHE A 70 -9.36 -6.37 12.16
N ALA A 71 -8.16 -5.81 11.98
CA ALA A 71 -7.45 -5.08 13.02
C ALA A 71 -6.58 -3.94 12.46
N MET A 72 -6.27 -2.98 13.32
CA MET A 72 -5.30 -1.92 13.05
C MET A 72 -3.85 -2.44 13.19
N ASN A 73 -2.88 -1.53 13.03
CA ASN A 73 -1.46 -1.86 13.18
C ASN A 73 -1.07 -1.91 14.66
N HIS A 74 -0.68 -3.07 15.17
CA HIS A 74 -0.17 -3.28 16.53
C HIS A 74 0.65 -4.57 16.63
N HIS A 75 1.46 -4.70 17.69
CA HIS A 75 2.36 -5.85 17.88
C HIS A 75 1.63 -7.19 18.00
N ARG A 76 0.39 -7.25 18.55
CA ARG A 76 -0.39 -8.50 18.64
C ARG A 76 -0.86 -8.96 17.27
N HIS A 77 -1.20 -8.02 16.36
CA HIS A 77 -1.50 -8.32 14.97
C HIS A 77 -0.26 -8.87 14.25
N LEU A 78 0.93 -8.28 14.52
CA LEU A 78 2.21 -8.81 14.01
C LEU A 78 2.48 -10.24 14.52
N ALA A 79 2.27 -10.49 15.81
CA ALA A 79 2.40 -11.84 16.37
C ALA A 79 1.42 -12.84 15.75
N ALA A 80 0.18 -12.40 15.43
CA ALA A 80 -0.82 -13.23 14.77
C ALA A 80 -0.40 -13.63 13.34
N TRP A 81 0.25 -12.73 12.60
CA TRP A 81 0.78 -13.08 11.28
C TRP A 81 1.78 -14.23 11.37
N TYR A 82 2.80 -14.07 12.20
CA TYR A 82 3.82 -15.11 12.36
C TYR A 82 3.26 -16.39 13.01
N GLY A 83 2.29 -16.25 13.94
CA GLY A 83 1.63 -17.39 14.55
C GLY A 83 0.79 -18.21 13.57
N ALA A 84 0.01 -17.56 12.71
CA ALA A 84 -0.76 -18.23 11.67
C ALA A 84 0.16 -18.94 10.64
N ILE A 85 1.19 -18.23 10.18
CA ILE A 85 2.17 -18.75 9.23
C ILE A 85 3.00 -19.89 9.85
N GLY A 86 3.42 -19.73 11.11
CA GLY A 86 4.19 -20.72 11.85
C GLY A 86 3.41 -22.00 12.17
N PHE A 87 2.10 -21.89 12.36
CA PHE A 87 1.20 -23.02 12.44
C PHE A 87 1.10 -23.82 11.11
N GLY A 88 1.46 -23.19 9.99
CA GLY A 88 1.26 -23.72 8.64
C GLY A 88 -0.09 -23.34 8.05
N GLY A 89 -0.79 -22.38 8.66
CA GLY A 89 -1.99 -21.76 8.15
C GLY A 89 -1.68 -20.61 7.18
N VAL A 90 -2.74 -19.97 6.70
CA VAL A 90 -2.68 -18.82 5.81
C VAL A 90 -3.29 -17.62 6.52
N ILE A 91 -2.48 -16.59 6.79
CA ILE A 91 -3.01 -15.35 7.34
C ILE A 91 -3.81 -14.60 6.26
N HIS A 92 -5.07 -14.28 6.55
CA HIS A 92 -5.92 -13.49 5.68
C HIS A 92 -6.11 -12.10 6.30
N THR A 93 -5.53 -11.09 5.68
CA THR A 93 -5.65 -9.71 6.14
C THR A 93 -6.87 -9.06 5.51
N VAL A 94 -7.90 -8.83 6.32
CA VAL A 94 -9.19 -8.30 5.86
C VAL A 94 -9.18 -6.78 5.93
N ASN A 95 -9.47 -6.13 4.81
CA ASN A 95 -9.53 -4.67 4.75
C ASN A 95 -10.79 -4.14 5.47
N ILE A 96 -10.59 -3.49 6.60
CA ILE A 96 -11.64 -2.94 7.49
C ILE A 96 -12.49 -1.83 6.86
N ARG A 97 -12.11 -1.33 5.70
CA ARG A 97 -12.77 -0.21 5.00
C ARG A 97 -13.70 -0.67 3.88
N LEU A 98 -13.85 -1.97 3.68
CA LEU A 98 -14.78 -2.52 2.71
C LEU A 98 -16.21 -2.46 3.24
N PHE A 99 -17.19 -2.47 2.32
CA PHE A 99 -18.60 -2.58 2.68
C PHE A 99 -18.94 -3.99 3.17
N ASP A 100 -20.01 -4.10 3.95
CA ASP A 100 -20.44 -5.35 4.57
C ASP A 100 -20.58 -6.50 3.55
N GLU A 101 -21.10 -6.22 2.35
CA GLU A 101 -21.27 -7.21 1.26
C GLU A 101 -19.92 -7.79 0.81
N ASP A 102 -18.92 -6.93 0.60
CA ASP A 102 -17.57 -7.36 0.23
C ASP A 102 -16.90 -8.12 1.36
N LEU A 103 -17.06 -7.67 2.61
CA LEU A 103 -16.52 -8.33 3.80
C LEU A 103 -17.08 -9.75 3.94
N ILE A 104 -18.40 -9.91 3.81
CA ILE A 104 -19.07 -11.22 3.82
C ILE A 104 -18.56 -12.10 2.69
N TYR A 105 -18.45 -11.52 1.49
CA TYR A 105 -17.97 -12.26 0.32
C TYR A 105 -16.54 -12.77 0.52
N ILE A 106 -15.57 -11.90 0.87
CA ILE A 106 -14.16 -12.30 0.95
C ILE A 106 -13.91 -13.31 2.07
N MET A 107 -14.53 -13.14 3.24
CA MET A 107 -14.36 -14.07 4.36
C MET A 107 -14.98 -15.45 4.06
N ASN A 108 -16.14 -15.50 3.43
CA ASN A 108 -16.73 -16.77 2.99
C ASN A 108 -15.98 -17.40 1.81
N HIS A 109 -15.51 -16.59 0.84
CA HIS A 109 -14.71 -17.09 -0.28
C HIS A 109 -13.34 -17.60 0.18
N ALA A 110 -12.72 -16.93 1.17
CA ALA A 110 -11.49 -17.41 1.81
C ALA A 110 -11.74 -18.69 2.65
N GLU A 111 -12.99 -18.96 3.08
CA GLU A 111 -13.32 -20.01 4.02
C GLU A 111 -12.54 -19.87 5.33
N ASP A 112 -12.54 -18.64 5.89
CA ASP A 112 -11.85 -18.33 7.13
C ASP A 112 -12.39 -19.16 8.28
N LYS A 113 -11.50 -19.74 9.10
CA LYS A 113 -11.83 -20.55 10.27
C LYS A 113 -11.80 -19.76 11.58
N VAL A 114 -10.89 -18.81 11.66
CA VAL A 114 -10.70 -17.91 12.80
C VAL A 114 -10.82 -16.48 12.32
N LEU A 115 -11.47 -15.63 13.11
CA LEU A 115 -11.47 -14.19 12.94
C LEU A 115 -10.91 -13.53 14.19
N MET A 116 -9.73 -12.90 14.05
CA MET A 116 -9.11 -12.10 15.09
C MET A 116 -9.34 -10.62 14.81
N TYR A 117 -9.82 -9.85 15.79
CA TYR A 117 -10.21 -8.45 15.54
C TYR A 117 -10.02 -7.55 16.75
N ASP A 118 -9.98 -6.23 16.54
CA ASP A 118 -9.93 -5.23 17.61
C ASP A 118 -11.35 -4.95 18.13
N THR A 119 -11.49 -4.70 19.43
CA THR A 119 -12.79 -4.38 20.08
C THR A 119 -13.50 -3.20 19.38
N ALA A 120 -12.75 -2.25 18.83
CA ALA A 120 -13.31 -1.12 18.08
C ALA A 120 -14.20 -1.56 16.90
N PHE A 121 -13.99 -2.76 16.37
CA PHE A 121 -14.76 -3.32 15.25
C PHE A 121 -15.87 -4.28 15.67
N GLN A 122 -16.08 -4.50 16.98
CA GLN A 122 -17.13 -5.38 17.49
C GLN A 122 -18.51 -5.11 16.84
N PRO A 123 -18.99 -3.85 16.69
CA PRO A 123 -20.28 -3.59 16.06
C PRO A 123 -20.38 -4.05 14.60
N ILE A 124 -19.25 -4.02 13.87
CA ILE A 124 -19.18 -4.52 12.50
C ILE A 124 -19.24 -6.05 12.53
N ILE A 125 -18.44 -6.68 13.37
CA ILE A 125 -18.38 -8.15 13.48
C ILE A 125 -19.73 -8.72 13.91
N ASP A 126 -20.46 -8.07 14.82
CA ASP A 126 -21.80 -8.49 15.24
C ASP A 126 -22.80 -8.51 14.07
N ARG A 127 -22.71 -7.53 13.16
CA ARG A 127 -23.54 -7.51 11.94
C ARG A 127 -23.16 -8.59 10.94
N LEU A 128 -21.84 -8.83 10.77
CA LEU A 128 -21.33 -9.79 9.78
C LEU A 128 -21.49 -11.23 10.24
N ARG A 129 -21.36 -11.50 11.55
CA ARG A 129 -21.31 -12.84 12.14
C ARG A 129 -22.41 -13.80 11.69
N PRO A 130 -23.70 -13.39 11.59
CA PRO A 130 -24.76 -14.27 11.10
C PRO A 130 -24.60 -14.73 9.65
N HIS A 131 -23.75 -14.04 8.87
CA HIS A 131 -23.53 -14.28 7.45
C HIS A 131 -22.19 -15.00 7.16
N LEU A 132 -21.32 -15.15 8.17
CA LEU A 132 -20.02 -15.84 8.05
C LEU A 132 -20.22 -17.34 8.25
N LYS A 133 -20.07 -18.11 7.16
CA LYS A 133 -20.45 -19.55 7.13
C LYS A 133 -19.38 -20.49 7.66
N THR A 134 -18.12 -20.05 7.70
CA THR A 134 -16.97 -20.91 7.97
C THR A 134 -16.17 -20.49 9.20
N VAL A 135 -16.41 -19.31 9.75
CA VAL A 135 -15.72 -18.79 10.94
C VAL A 135 -16.27 -19.49 12.17
N GLU A 136 -15.43 -20.27 12.80
CA GLU A 136 -15.74 -21.08 13.99
C GLU A 136 -15.28 -20.39 15.29
N HIS A 137 -14.19 -19.60 15.22
CA HIS A 137 -13.57 -18.97 16.37
C HIS A 137 -13.42 -17.46 16.21
N TYR A 138 -13.76 -16.70 17.24
CA TYR A 138 -13.68 -15.24 17.31
C TYR A 138 -12.76 -14.85 18.45
N ILE A 139 -11.68 -14.09 18.17
CA ILE A 139 -10.66 -13.71 19.15
C ILE A 139 -10.49 -12.19 19.10
N VAL A 140 -10.60 -11.53 20.24
CA VAL A 140 -10.48 -10.07 20.37
C VAL A 140 -9.07 -9.73 20.83
N PHE A 141 -8.32 -8.97 20.02
CA PHE A 141 -6.91 -8.69 20.25
C PHE A 141 -6.62 -7.90 21.52
N ASP A 142 -7.43 -6.89 21.81
CA ASP A 142 -7.26 -5.96 22.92
C ASP A 142 -8.08 -6.33 24.16
N ASP A 143 -8.67 -7.54 24.17
CA ASP A 143 -9.38 -8.10 25.33
C ASP A 143 -8.53 -9.13 26.08
N ALA A 144 -8.30 -8.87 27.36
CA ALA A 144 -7.57 -9.76 28.26
C ALA A 144 -8.26 -11.10 28.47
N ALA A 145 -9.61 -11.14 28.44
CA ALA A 145 -10.39 -12.37 28.58
C ALA A 145 -10.43 -13.21 27.28
N SER A 146 -10.08 -12.62 26.14
CA SER A 146 -10.01 -13.27 24.84
C SER A 146 -8.56 -13.60 24.45
N TYR A 147 -7.85 -12.66 23.79
CA TYR A 147 -6.46 -12.85 23.38
C TYR A 147 -5.53 -13.12 24.57
N GLY A 148 -5.68 -12.35 25.66
CA GLY A 148 -4.86 -12.51 26.86
C GLY A 148 -4.97 -13.90 27.46
N ALA A 149 -6.19 -14.40 27.63
CA ALA A 149 -6.44 -15.75 28.16
C ALA A 149 -5.93 -16.85 27.21
N LEU A 150 -6.13 -16.66 25.89
CA LEU A 150 -5.64 -17.60 24.88
C LEU A 150 -4.12 -17.76 24.95
N ILE A 151 -3.38 -16.64 25.03
CA ILE A 151 -1.91 -16.62 25.13
C ILE A 151 -1.43 -17.19 26.47
N ALA A 152 -2.11 -16.86 27.59
CA ALA A 152 -1.75 -17.34 28.92
C ALA A 152 -1.92 -18.85 29.08
N ALA A 153 -2.83 -19.46 28.34
CA ALA A 153 -3.06 -20.92 28.37
C ALA A 153 -1.96 -21.73 27.68
N GLN A 154 -1.04 -21.07 26.94
CA GLN A 154 -0.01 -21.73 26.17
C GLN A 154 1.37 -21.55 26.83
N ASP A 155 2.21 -22.58 26.77
CA ASP A 155 3.60 -22.52 27.24
C ASP A 155 4.57 -21.95 26.18
N GLY A 156 4.15 -21.95 24.89
CA GLY A 156 4.93 -21.45 23.75
C GLY A 156 5.97 -22.47 23.25
N ASN A 157 5.95 -23.69 23.75
CA ASN A 157 6.81 -24.78 23.23
C ASN A 157 6.20 -25.37 21.96
N TYR A 158 6.39 -24.67 20.84
CA TYR A 158 5.84 -25.04 19.54
C TYR A 158 6.91 -24.97 18.44
N GLU A 159 7.10 -26.08 17.75
CA GLU A 159 7.94 -26.14 16.56
C GLU A 159 7.15 -25.67 15.33
N TRP A 160 7.73 -24.75 14.56
CA TRP A 160 7.08 -24.27 13.34
C TRP A 160 6.74 -25.40 12.38
N ALA A 161 5.59 -25.30 11.75
CA ALA A 161 5.20 -26.26 10.73
C ALA A 161 6.21 -26.32 9.58
N THR A 162 6.60 -27.51 9.20
CA THR A 162 7.43 -27.78 8.03
C THR A 162 6.57 -27.87 6.76
N GLY A 163 7.18 -27.68 5.58
CA GLY A 163 6.50 -27.78 4.29
C GLY A 163 7.35 -27.23 3.15
N ASP A 164 6.79 -27.18 1.95
CA ASP A 164 7.45 -26.61 0.77
C ASP A 164 7.52 -25.06 0.89
N GLU A 165 8.58 -24.45 0.42
CA GLU A 165 8.70 -22.99 0.33
C GLU A 165 7.65 -22.32 -0.58
N ARG A 166 6.95 -23.12 -1.40
CA ARG A 166 5.83 -22.69 -2.25
C ARG A 166 4.47 -22.83 -1.57
N ASP A 167 4.41 -23.37 -0.35
CA ASP A 167 3.18 -23.39 0.42
C ASP A 167 2.65 -21.97 0.59
N PRO A 168 1.33 -21.77 0.63
CA PRO A 168 0.74 -20.45 0.89
C PRO A 168 0.99 -20.02 2.33
N CYS A 169 1.23 -18.73 2.52
CA CYS A 169 1.41 -18.15 3.85
C CYS A 169 0.48 -16.95 4.14
N MET A 170 0.06 -16.24 3.10
CA MET A 170 -0.79 -15.06 3.26
C MET A 170 -1.77 -14.91 2.10
N LEU A 171 -2.98 -14.43 2.41
CA LEU A 171 -4.03 -14.10 1.47
C LEU A 171 -4.44 -12.64 1.62
N CYS A 172 -4.37 -11.87 0.52
CA CYS A 172 -4.83 -10.50 0.46
C CYS A 172 -5.85 -10.35 -0.67
N TYR A 173 -6.96 -9.63 -0.42
CA TYR A 173 -7.93 -9.33 -1.47
C TYR A 173 -7.70 -7.95 -2.07
N THR A 174 -7.88 -7.88 -3.39
CA THR A 174 -7.91 -6.59 -4.10
C THR A 174 -9.26 -5.91 -3.87
N SER A 175 -9.29 -4.58 -3.90
CA SER A 175 -10.53 -3.81 -3.73
C SER A 175 -11.46 -3.83 -4.94
N GLY A 176 -11.26 -4.71 -5.90
CA GLY A 176 -12.04 -4.91 -7.13
C GLY A 176 -12.73 -3.66 -7.67
N THR A 177 -12.20 -3.04 -8.71
CA THR A 177 -12.87 -1.88 -9.34
C THR A 177 -13.99 -2.31 -10.30
N THR A 178 -14.09 -3.61 -10.58
CA THR A 178 -15.11 -4.22 -11.46
C THR A 178 -15.37 -5.65 -10.99
N GLY A 179 -16.52 -5.86 -10.35
CA GLY A 179 -16.93 -7.18 -9.83
C GLY A 179 -16.40 -7.47 -8.42
N ASN A 180 -16.55 -8.72 -7.99
CA ASN A 180 -16.13 -9.16 -6.66
C ASN A 180 -14.62 -9.02 -6.44
N PRO A 181 -14.17 -8.70 -5.20
CA PRO A 181 -12.76 -8.70 -4.84
C PRO A 181 -12.07 -10.02 -5.17
N LYS A 182 -10.83 -9.95 -5.68
CA LYS A 182 -10.04 -11.13 -6.05
C LYS A 182 -8.96 -11.39 -5.01
N GLY A 183 -8.80 -12.62 -4.57
CA GLY A 183 -7.77 -13.03 -3.63
C GLY A 183 -6.43 -13.26 -4.32
N VAL A 184 -5.35 -12.75 -3.74
CA VAL A 184 -3.96 -13.03 -4.13
C VAL A 184 -3.30 -13.82 -3.00
N LEU A 185 -2.85 -15.02 -3.32
CA LEU A 185 -2.30 -15.98 -2.37
C LEU A 185 -0.77 -15.97 -2.45
N TYR A 186 -0.11 -15.39 -1.43
CA TYR A 186 1.34 -15.31 -1.35
C TYR A 186 1.94 -16.60 -0.82
N GLN A 187 3.12 -16.96 -1.33
CA GLN A 187 3.90 -18.11 -0.91
C GLN A 187 5.00 -17.70 0.08
N HIS A 188 5.48 -18.63 0.90
CA HIS A 188 6.66 -18.39 1.74
C HIS A 188 7.85 -17.89 0.91
N ARG A 189 8.19 -18.59 -0.19
CA ARG A 189 9.30 -18.21 -1.08
C ARG A 189 9.15 -16.80 -1.62
N SER A 190 8.00 -16.45 -2.17
CA SER A 190 7.77 -15.12 -2.76
C SER A 190 7.89 -14.02 -1.72
N THR A 191 7.34 -14.23 -0.51
CA THR A 191 7.39 -13.30 0.62
C THR A 191 8.82 -13.12 1.14
N MET A 192 9.60 -14.20 1.23
CA MET A 192 11.02 -14.13 1.63
C MET A 192 11.86 -13.32 0.64
N LEU A 193 11.73 -13.61 -0.67
CA LEU A 193 12.47 -12.87 -1.71
C LEU A 193 12.07 -11.39 -1.75
N HIS A 194 10.78 -11.10 -1.55
CA HIS A 194 10.27 -9.73 -1.44
C HIS A 194 10.88 -9.02 -0.23
N ALA A 195 10.83 -9.62 0.97
CA ALA A 195 11.42 -9.05 2.19
C ALA A 195 12.94 -8.81 2.05
N MET A 196 13.67 -9.74 1.41
CA MET A 196 15.11 -9.57 1.13
C MET A 196 15.39 -8.40 0.18
N ALA A 197 14.54 -8.19 -0.83
CA ALA A 197 14.67 -7.03 -1.71
C ALA A 197 14.36 -5.72 -1.00
N GLU A 198 13.42 -5.72 -0.07
CA GLU A 198 12.95 -4.53 0.65
C GLU A 198 13.99 -3.91 1.58
N ILE A 199 14.85 -4.71 2.20
CA ILE A 199 15.90 -4.19 3.10
C ILE A 199 16.99 -3.42 2.36
N ALA A 200 17.08 -3.56 1.03
CA ALA A 200 18.11 -2.91 0.23
C ALA A 200 18.05 -1.37 0.33
N PRO A 201 19.23 -0.68 0.28
CA PRO A 201 19.30 0.79 0.31
C PRO A 201 18.49 1.49 -0.79
N SER A 202 18.29 0.82 -1.92
CA SER A 202 17.50 1.30 -3.05
C SER A 202 16.00 1.04 -2.92
N VAL A 203 15.54 0.42 -1.83
CA VAL A 203 14.13 0.12 -1.57
C VAL A 203 13.69 0.85 -0.29
N PHE A 204 13.68 0.21 0.88
CA PHE A 204 13.32 0.89 2.13
C PHE A 204 14.52 1.26 3.01
N ASP A 205 15.74 0.90 2.64
CA ASP A 205 16.98 1.24 3.38
C ASP A 205 16.91 0.85 4.86
N LEU A 206 16.41 -0.36 5.14
CA LEU A 206 16.18 -0.84 6.50
C LEU A 206 17.45 -1.45 7.10
N SER A 207 17.69 -1.12 8.36
CA SER A 207 18.78 -1.66 9.16
C SER A 207 18.38 -1.71 10.64
N PRO A 208 19.17 -2.33 11.53
CA PRO A 208 18.89 -2.32 12.97
C PRO A 208 18.84 -0.92 13.60
N GLN A 209 19.37 0.10 12.92
CA GLN A 209 19.29 1.50 13.36
C GLN A 209 17.97 2.17 13.02
N ALA A 210 17.17 1.59 12.13
CA ALA A 210 15.90 2.15 11.72
C ALA A 210 14.85 2.07 12.86
N ALA A 211 14.13 3.18 13.05
CA ALA A 211 12.88 3.23 13.78
C ALA A 211 11.76 3.48 12.76
N LEU A 212 10.93 2.47 12.53
CA LEU A 212 9.95 2.44 11.45
C LEU A 212 8.52 2.60 12.00
N LEU A 213 7.82 3.61 11.52
CA LEU A 213 6.38 3.80 11.74
C LEU A 213 5.65 3.56 10.42
N PRO A 214 5.16 2.34 10.15
CA PRO A 214 4.34 2.08 8.97
C PRO A 214 2.93 2.63 9.19
N ILE A 215 2.58 3.70 8.48
CA ILE A 215 1.20 4.23 8.49
C ILE A 215 0.34 3.40 7.52
N VAL A 216 0.99 2.76 6.55
CA VAL A 216 0.32 1.77 5.68
C VAL A 216 -0.26 0.64 6.51
N PRO A 217 -1.56 0.32 6.30
CA PRO A 217 -2.23 -0.63 7.18
C PRO A 217 -1.81 -2.07 6.92
N MET A 218 -1.69 -2.84 7.99
CA MET A 218 -1.43 -4.28 7.92
C MET A 218 -2.56 -5.04 7.23
N PHE A 219 -3.78 -4.53 7.26
CA PHE A 219 -4.92 -5.13 6.60
C PHE A 219 -4.97 -4.90 5.07
N HIS A 220 -4.03 -4.16 4.49
CA HIS A 220 -4.04 -3.87 3.04
C HIS A 220 -2.66 -4.09 2.42
N ALA A 221 -2.62 -4.92 1.36
CA ALA A 221 -1.40 -5.26 0.61
C ALA A 221 -0.21 -5.58 1.53
N ALA A 222 -0.47 -6.32 2.61
CA ALA A 222 0.52 -6.78 3.59
C ALA A 222 1.35 -5.67 4.21
N SER A 223 0.78 -4.47 4.45
CA SER A 223 1.55 -3.30 4.93
C SER A 223 2.83 -3.06 4.10
N TRP A 224 2.72 -3.27 2.79
CA TRP A 224 3.79 -3.19 1.81
C TRP A 224 5.01 -4.10 2.11
N GLY A 225 4.80 -5.25 2.78
CA GLY A 225 5.84 -6.20 3.15
C GLY A 225 6.65 -5.82 4.39
N LEU A 226 6.48 -4.60 4.89
CA LEU A 226 7.28 -4.05 5.99
C LEU A 226 7.33 -4.92 7.26
N PRO A 227 6.25 -5.65 7.67
CA PRO A 227 6.34 -6.57 8.80
C PRO A 227 7.37 -7.70 8.61
N PHE A 228 7.58 -8.15 7.38
CA PHE A 228 8.57 -9.17 7.02
C PHE A 228 9.97 -8.57 6.87
N ALA A 229 10.09 -7.49 6.11
CA ALA A 229 11.36 -6.77 5.93
C ALA A 229 11.91 -6.21 7.25
N GLY A 230 11.02 -5.72 8.12
CA GLY A 230 11.40 -5.23 9.43
C GLY A 230 11.97 -6.31 10.35
N ALA A 231 11.46 -7.54 10.29
CA ALA A 231 12.03 -8.69 10.99
C ALA A 231 13.40 -9.07 10.41
N ALA A 232 13.53 -9.10 9.08
CA ALA A 232 14.79 -9.37 8.40
C ALA A 232 15.90 -8.35 8.75
N ALA A 233 15.51 -7.09 8.96
CA ALA A 233 16.44 -6.00 9.27
C ALA A 233 16.59 -5.73 10.78
N GLY A 234 15.76 -6.32 11.65
CA GLY A 234 15.79 -6.07 13.10
C GLY A 234 15.45 -4.62 13.48
N VAL A 235 14.50 -4.00 12.80
CA VAL A 235 14.10 -2.60 13.06
C VAL A 235 13.37 -2.44 14.39
N LYS A 236 13.40 -1.21 14.95
CA LYS A 236 12.39 -0.81 15.93
C LYS A 236 11.09 -0.52 15.20
N PHE A 237 10.01 -1.24 15.54
CA PHE A 237 8.68 -0.88 15.08
C PHE A 237 7.96 0.05 16.05
N VAL A 238 7.24 1.01 15.48
CA VAL A 238 6.26 1.82 16.20
C VAL A 238 4.95 1.74 15.45
N PHE A 239 3.96 1.14 16.07
CA PHE A 239 2.62 0.99 15.53
C PHE A 239 1.66 1.97 16.22
N SER A 240 0.63 2.37 15.49
CA SER A 240 -0.49 3.16 16.02
C SER A 240 -1.81 2.57 15.53
N THR A 241 -2.77 2.45 16.45
CA THR A 241 -4.13 2.03 16.10
C THR A 241 -5.02 3.21 15.66
N THR A 242 -4.41 4.39 15.45
CA THR A 242 -5.06 5.56 14.85
C THR A 242 -4.10 6.27 13.89
N ASN A 243 -4.65 6.88 12.83
CA ASN A 243 -3.88 7.63 11.84
C ASN A 243 -4.08 9.16 11.97
N GLU A 244 -4.54 9.64 13.11
CA GLU A 244 -4.70 11.07 13.36
C GLU A 244 -3.35 11.79 13.33
N ALA A 245 -3.26 12.87 12.55
CA ALA A 245 -2.00 13.59 12.35
C ALA A 245 -1.33 14.08 13.65
N PRO A 246 -2.06 14.62 14.66
CA PRO A 246 -1.44 15.00 15.94
C PRO A 246 -0.81 13.82 16.68
N VAL A 247 -1.45 12.66 16.63
CA VAL A 247 -0.93 11.42 17.26
C VAL A 247 0.33 10.93 16.56
N LEU A 248 0.27 10.84 15.23
CA LEU A 248 1.43 10.42 14.43
C LEU A 248 2.60 11.39 14.59
N HIS A 249 2.36 12.71 14.57
CA HIS A 249 3.39 13.72 14.78
C HIS A 249 4.10 13.55 16.13
N LYS A 250 3.33 13.34 17.21
CA LYS A 250 3.91 13.06 18.52
C LYS A 250 4.78 11.80 18.51
N LEU A 251 4.36 10.72 17.84
CA LEU A 251 5.15 9.50 17.70
C LEU A 251 6.43 9.72 16.89
N PHE A 252 6.42 10.56 15.83
CA PHE A 252 7.64 10.91 15.10
C PHE A 252 8.71 11.51 16.02
N ILE A 253 8.29 12.36 16.95
CA ILE A 253 9.18 13.03 17.89
C ILE A 253 9.59 12.08 19.01
N ASP A 254 8.62 11.54 19.77
CA ASP A 254 8.87 10.79 20.99
C ASP A 254 9.62 9.48 20.76
N GLU A 255 9.32 8.78 19.66
CA GLU A 255 9.93 7.49 19.32
C GLU A 255 11.11 7.62 18.36
N ALA A 256 11.51 8.86 18.03
CA ALA A 256 12.63 9.19 17.15
C ALA A 256 12.57 8.45 15.79
N ILE A 257 11.41 8.47 15.15
CA ILE A 257 11.13 7.77 13.89
C ILE A 257 12.09 8.23 12.80
N THR A 258 12.68 7.28 12.10
CA THR A 258 13.62 7.54 10.99
C THR A 258 13.03 7.18 9.63
N HIS A 259 12.09 6.22 9.60
CA HIS A 259 11.46 5.70 8.38
C HIS A 259 9.95 5.65 8.55
N SER A 260 9.22 6.02 7.51
CA SER A 260 7.77 5.88 7.47
C SER A 260 7.29 5.56 6.07
N ALA A 261 6.12 4.96 5.97
CA ALA A 261 5.46 4.64 4.72
C ALA A 261 3.97 4.96 4.81
N GLY A 262 3.45 5.66 3.81
CA GLY A 262 2.05 6.10 3.82
C GLY A 262 1.56 6.56 2.46
N VAL A 263 0.24 6.63 2.31
CA VAL A 263 -0.42 7.17 1.13
C VAL A 263 -0.41 8.72 1.17
N PRO A 264 -0.55 9.41 0.02
CA PRO A 264 -0.50 10.88 -0.02
C PRO A 264 -1.48 11.59 0.92
N THR A 265 -2.69 11.09 1.10
CA THR A 265 -3.71 11.69 1.96
C THR A 265 -3.28 11.82 3.42
N VAL A 266 -2.50 10.87 3.93
CA VAL A 266 -1.94 10.91 5.29
C VAL A 266 -0.93 12.06 5.42
N TRP A 267 -0.09 12.25 4.43
CA TRP A 267 0.92 13.33 4.41
C TRP A 267 0.28 14.70 4.24
N MET A 268 -0.81 14.81 3.47
CA MET A 268 -1.59 16.06 3.39
C MET A 268 -2.17 16.45 4.75
N ALA A 269 -2.78 15.49 5.47
CA ALA A 269 -3.29 15.74 6.82
C ALA A 269 -2.16 16.10 7.80
N MET A 270 -1.00 15.43 7.70
CA MET A 270 0.19 15.77 8.49
C MET A 270 0.65 17.20 8.23
N PHE A 271 0.74 17.63 6.97
CA PHE A 271 1.16 18.99 6.64
C PHE A 271 0.19 20.05 7.17
N ALA A 272 -1.12 19.82 7.06
CA ALA A 272 -2.11 20.73 7.62
C ALA A 272 -1.95 20.87 9.15
N HIS A 273 -1.67 19.75 9.83
CA HIS A 273 -1.37 19.75 11.26
C HIS A 273 -0.09 20.53 11.57
N LEU A 274 1.02 20.25 10.86
CA LEU A 274 2.29 20.95 11.07
C LEU A 274 2.17 22.47 10.83
N ASP A 275 1.39 22.91 9.84
CA ASP A 275 1.14 24.32 9.57
C ASP A 275 0.38 24.99 10.74
N ALA A 276 -0.58 24.28 11.33
CA ALA A 276 -1.30 24.75 12.51
C ALA A 276 -0.40 24.82 13.76
N GLU A 277 0.50 23.84 13.96
CA GLU A 277 1.47 23.85 15.05
C GLU A 277 2.46 25.01 14.90
N ALA A 278 3.00 25.22 13.69
CA ALA A 278 3.90 26.34 13.40
C ALA A 278 3.22 27.70 13.62
N ALA A 279 1.99 27.89 13.15
CA ALA A 279 1.20 29.11 13.37
C ALA A 279 0.94 29.38 14.86
N ALA A 280 0.88 28.33 15.68
CA ALA A 280 0.73 28.43 17.13
C ALA A 280 2.07 28.55 17.88
N GLY A 281 3.21 28.60 17.18
CA GLY A 281 4.55 28.70 17.77
C GLY A 281 5.00 27.42 18.47
N ARG A 282 4.44 26.25 18.10
CA ARG A 282 4.80 24.94 18.64
C ARG A 282 5.74 24.18 17.71
N GLU A 283 6.27 23.05 18.18
CA GLU A 283 7.10 22.14 17.37
C GLU A 283 6.34 21.67 16.13
N ALA A 284 6.89 21.88 14.96
CA ALA A 284 6.30 21.58 13.67
C ALA A 284 7.24 20.78 12.74
N GLY A 285 8.35 20.26 13.28
CA GLY A 285 9.28 19.40 12.56
C GLY A 285 8.87 17.94 12.59
N LEU A 286 9.50 17.13 11.73
CA LEU A 286 9.28 15.68 11.67
C LEU A 286 10.36 14.90 12.47
N GLY A 287 11.01 15.55 13.44
CA GLY A 287 11.98 14.92 14.32
C GLY A 287 13.19 14.36 13.58
N LYS A 288 13.43 13.04 13.68
CA LYS A 288 14.56 12.33 13.07
C LYS A 288 14.21 11.63 11.76
N LEU A 289 13.08 11.96 11.15
CA LEU A 289 12.63 11.33 9.92
C LEU A 289 13.65 11.55 8.78
N LYS A 290 14.12 10.46 8.18
CA LYS A 290 15.11 10.44 7.11
C LYS A 290 14.52 10.02 5.77
N LEU A 291 13.59 9.07 5.80
CA LEU A 291 13.00 8.48 4.61
C LEU A 291 11.49 8.34 4.77
N VAL A 292 10.78 8.79 3.75
CA VAL A 292 9.35 8.54 3.57
C VAL A 292 9.14 7.80 2.27
N THR A 293 8.46 6.66 2.34
CA THR A 293 7.95 5.99 1.15
C THR A 293 6.49 6.37 0.92
N ILE A 294 6.20 6.90 -0.25
CA ILE A 294 4.85 7.29 -0.68
C ILE A 294 4.43 6.41 -1.85
N GLY A 295 3.25 5.85 -1.77
CA GLY A 295 2.70 4.99 -2.82
C GLY A 295 1.18 4.82 -2.69
N GLY A 296 0.62 3.88 -3.45
CA GLY A 296 -0.82 3.62 -3.46
C GLY A 296 -1.62 4.57 -4.37
N SER A 297 -1.18 5.80 -4.55
CA SER A 297 -1.61 6.77 -5.57
C SER A 297 -0.46 7.71 -5.90
N ALA A 298 -0.60 8.48 -6.98
CA ALA A 298 0.43 9.44 -7.38
C ALA A 298 0.62 10.51 -6.29
N ALA A 299 1.88 10.79 -5.93
CA ALA A 299 2.23 11.83 -4.99
C ALA A 299 2.33 13.19 -5.71
N PRO A 300 1.59 14.23 -5.28
CA PRO A 300 1.72 15.56 -5.87
C PRO A 300 3.15 16.11 -5.73
N ARG A 301 3.66 16.77 -6.78
CA ARG A 301 4.99 17.40 -6.79
C ARG A 301 5.23 18.29 -5.56
N ALA A 302 4.24 19.11 -5.20
CA ALA A 302 4.34 20.01 -4.05
C ALA A 302 4.55 19.28 -2.71
N MET A 303 4.00 18.07 -2.57
CA MET A 303 4.21 17.21 -1.40
C MET A 303 5.65 16.70 -1.34
N ILE A 304 6.16 16.18 -2.45
CA ILE A 304 7.54 15.70 -2.59
C ILE A 304 8.51 16.83 -2.28
N GLU A 305 8.29 18.00 -2.90
CA GLU A 305 9.11 19.19 -2.70
C GLU A 305 9.15 19.61 -1.22
N ARG A 306 8.01 19.64 -0.54
CA ARG A 306 7.91 20.01 0.88
C ARG A 306 8.73 19.09 1.77
N LEU A 307 8.63 17.76 1.58
CA LEU A 307 9.41 16.78 2.33
C LEU A 307 10.91 16.92 2.04
N MET A 308 11.30 17.02 0.77
CA MET A 308 12.72 17.14 0.39
C MET A 308 13.34 18.45 0.90
N LYS A 309 12.61 19.57 0.88
CA LYS A 309 13.05 20.85 1.49
C LYS A 309 13.21 20.77 3.01
N SER A 310 12.49 19.86 3.68
CA SER A 310 12.69 19.58 5.11
C SER A 310 13.83 18.59 5.38
N GLY A 311 14.60 18.19 4.38
CA GLY A 311 15.72 17.26 4.52
C GLY A 311 15.32 15.79 4.58
N VAL A 312 14.06 15.47 4.27
CA VAL A 312 13.55 14.10 4.23
C VAL A 312 13.68 13.52 2.81
N ARG A 313 14.37 12.39 2.68
CA ARG A 313 14.39 11.63 1.42
C ARG A 313 13.00 11.07 1.13
N VAL A 314 12.52 11.24 -0.09
CA VAL A 314 11.25 10.67 -0.53
C VAL A 314 11.50 9.54 -1.52
N SER A 315 10.87 8.40 -1.28
CA SER A 315 10.82 7.28 -2.21
C SER A 315 9.37 7.14 -2.71
N HIS A 316 9.15 7.47 -3.98
CA HIS A 316 7.85 7.31 -4.61
C HIS A 316 7.77 5.89 -5.17
N ALA A 317 6.78 5.13 -4.75
CA ALA A 317 6.64 3.70 -5.05
C ALA A 317 5.39 3.42 -5.88
N TRP A 318 5.48 2.40 -6.73
CA TRP A 318 4.34 1.79 -7.38
C TRP A 318 4.29 0.30 -7.10
N GLY A 319 3.08 -0.17 -6.94
CA GLY A 319 2.80 -1.59 -6.77
C GLY A 319 1.32 -1.86 -6.53
N MET A 320 0.98 -3.11 -6.43
CA MET A 320 -0.39 -3.58 -6.28
C MET A 320 -0.41 -4.89 -5.48
N THR A 321 -1.57 -5.34 -5.03
CA THR A 321 -1.69 -6.61 -4.29
C THR A 321 -1.06 -7.77 -5.06
N GLU A 322 -1.18 -7.75 -6.38
CA GLU A 322 -0.64 -8.74 -7.32
C GLU A 322 0.89 -8.72 -7.42
N THR A 323 1.56 -7.71 -6.85
CA THR A 323 3.03 -7.60 -6.84
C THR A 323 3.64 -7.64 -5.42
N SER A 324 2.89 -8.04 -4.40
CA SER A 324 3.26 -8.38 -3.00
C SER A 324 3.78 -7.25 -2.07
N PRO A 325 3.59 -5.95 -2.23
CA PRO A 325 3.09 -5.24 -3.38
C PRO A 325 4.14 -4.54 -4.25
N ILE A 326 5.46 -4.62 -3.99
CA ILE A 326 6.47 -3.76 -4.63
C ILE A 326 6.71 -4.16 -6.09
N GLY A 327 6.34 -3.25 -7.01
CA GLY A 327 6.69 -3.32 -8.42
C GLY A 327 7.88 -2.42 -8.77
N THR A 328 7.84 -1.16 -8.31
CA THR A 328 8.96 -0.20 -8.44
C THR A 328 9.13 0.65 -7.19
N MET A 329 10.35 1.19 -7.03
CA MET A 329 10.72 2.03 -5.91
C MET A 329 11.62 3.19 -6.36
N GLY A 330 11.32 4.39 -5.91
CA GLY A 330 12.13 5.58 -6.12
C GLY A 330 13.42 5.52 -5.31
N ALA A 331 14.54 5.68 -6.00
CA ALA A 331 15.86 5.76 -5.38
C ALA A 331 16.72 6.78 -6.13
N PRO A 332 17.72 7.37 -5.46
CA PRO A 332 18.68 8.26 -6.11
C PRO A 332 19.30 7.63 -7.36
N THR A 333 19.48 8.44 -8.39
CA THR A 333 20.19 8.05 -9.61
C THR A 333 21.70 8.10 -9.41
N PRO A 334 22.52 7.46 -10.25
CA PRO A 334 23.99 7.50 -10.09
C PRO A 334 24.58 8.92 -10.10
N ASN A 335 23.91 9.88 -10.76
CA ASN A 335 24.31 11.28 -10.83
C ASN A 335 23.52 12.19 -9.86
N TRP A 336 22.93 11.63 -8.80
CA TRP A 336 22.04 12.35 -7.89
C TRP A 336 22.63 13.63 -7.30
N ASP A 337 23.88 13.56 -6.89
CA ASP A 337 24.58 14.68 -6.26
C ASP A 337 24.95 15.81 -7.23
N ASP A 338 24.91 15.54 -8.55
CA ASP A 338 25.12 16.52 -9.61
C ASP A 338 23.82 17.26 -9.99
N LEU A 339 22.66 16.76 -9.53
CA LEU A 339 21.36 17.33 -9.85
C LEU A 339 21.00 18.46 -8.89
N THR A 340 20.38 19.51 -9.44
CA THR A 340 19.70 20.53 -8.64
C THR A 340 18.53 19.92 -7.88
N LEU A 341 18.07 20.57 -6.80
CA LEU A 341 16.92 20.09 -6.03
C LEU A 341 15.67 19.93 -6.92
N ASP A 342 15.46 20.80 -7.88
CA ASP A 342 14.31 20.74 -8.79
C ASP A 342 14.37 19.52 -9.72
N GLU A 343 15.55 19.21 -10.25
CA GLU A 343 15.80 17.99 -11.03
C GLU A 343 15.68 16.72 -10.19
N GLN A 344 16.13 16.75 -8.94
CA GLN A 344 15.92 15.64 -7.99
C GLN A 344 14.43 15.39 -7.75
N ILE A 345 13.64 16.46 -7.56
CA ILE A 345 12.18 16.36 -7.43
C ILE A 345 11.55 15.76 -8.69
N ASP A 346 12.01 16.13 -9.89
CA ASP A 346 11.55 15.55 -11.16
C ASP A 346 11.80 14.03 -11.22
N VAL A 347 12.94 13.57 -10.73
CA VAL A 347 13.24 12.14 -10.62
C VAL A 347 12.28 11.46 -9.64
N VAL A 348 12.03 12.06 -8.48
CA VAL A 348 11.18 11.47 -7.43
C VAL A 348 9.69 11.49 -7.81
N CYS A 349 9.25 12.41 -8.64
CA CYS A 349 7.88 12.43 -9.17
C CYS A 349 7.52 11.18 -9.99
N LYS A 350 8.51 10.49 -10.53
CA LYS A 350 8.35 9.18 -11.18
C LYS A 350 8.33 8.07 -10.11
N GLN A 351 7.74 6.91 -10.44
CA GLN A 351 7.57 5.82 -9.48
C GLN A 351 8.82 4.90 -9.38
N GLY A 352 9.97 5.39 -9.82
CA GLY A 352 11.25 4.72 -9.62
C GLY A 352 11.52 3.53 -10.52
N ARG A 353 12.35 2.59 -10.06
CA ARG A 353 12.84 1.43 -10.80
C ARG A 353 12.41 0.13 -10.14
N THR A 354 12.45 -0.95 -10.91
CA THR A 354 12.23 -2.29 -10.36
C THR A 354 13.31 -2.66 -9.35
N PRO A 355 12.95 -3.29 -8.22
CA PRO A 355 13.93 -4.01 -7.41
C PRO A 355 14.56 -5.16 -8.22
N PHE A 356 15.70 -5.66 -7.77
CA PHE A 356 16.30 -6.86 -8.34
C PHE A 356 15.27 -8.02 -8.37
N TRP A 357 15.24 -8.83 -9.41
CA TRP A 357 14.31 -9.90 -9.73
C TRP A 357 13.05 -9.50 -10.52
N VAL A 358 12.61 -8.25 -10.47
CA VAL A 358 11.40 -7.80 -11.17
C VAL A 358 11.75 -7.23 -12.55
N GLN A 359 10.91 -7.50 -13.53
CA GLN A 359 11.04 -6.99 -14.88
C GLN A 359 9.76 -6.25 -15.29
N LEU A 360 9.93 -5.13 -15.99
CA LEU A 360 8.85 -4.35 -16.58
C LEU A 360 9.01 -4.24 -18.09
N ARG A 361 7.89 -4.20 -18.79
CA ARG A 361 7.78 -3.76 -20.17
C ARG A 361 6.49 -2.96 -20.38
N THR A 362 6.50 -2.09 -21.38
CA THR A 362 5.28 -1.47 -21.90
C THR A 362 5.00 -2.01 -23.29
N VAL A 363 3.71 -2.21 -23.59
CA VAL A 363 3.26 -2.73 -24.90
C VAL A 363 2.20 -1.81 -25.49
N ASP A 364 2.17 -1.74 -26.83
CA ASP A 364 1.10 -1.08 -27.57
C ASP A 364 -0.18 -1.92 -27.62
N GLU A 365 -1.24 -1.41 -28.27
CA GLU A 365 -2.52 -2.11 -28.43
C GLU A 365 -2.41 -3.42 -29.24
N ALA A 366 -1.37 -3.57 -30.05
CA ALA A 366 -1.09 -4.79 -30.81
C ALA A 366 -0.23 -5.79 -30.03
N GLY A 367 0.23 -5.44 -28.82
CA GLY A 367 1.09 -6.26 -27.98
C GLY A 367 2.59 -6.16 -28.29
N ASN A 368 3.02 -5.22 -29.15
CA ASN A 368 4.43 -5.00 -29.44
C ASN A 368 5.10 -4.26 -28.28
N VAL A 369 6.31 -4.70 -27.90
CA VAL A 369 7.10 -4.05 -26.85
C VAL A 369 7.57 -2.67 -27.28
N LEU A 370 7.28 -1.66 -26.49
CA LEU A 370 7.68 -0.28 -26.72
C LEU A 370 9.11 -0.01 -26.23
N PRO A 371 9.82 0.97 -26.83
CA PRO A 371 11.16 1.34 -26.38
C PRO A 371 11.13 2.06 -25.03
N ARG A 372 12.25 1.99 -24.30
CA ARG A 372 12.48 2.77 -23.08
C ARG A 372 13.06 4.14 -23.43
N ASP A 373 12.28 4.97 -24.10
CA ASP A 373 12.73 6.27 -24.64
C ASP A 373 12.26 7.48 -23.81
N GLY A 374 11.49 7.22 -22.74
CA GLY A 374 10.93 8.28 -21.89
C GLY A 374 9.78 9.04 -22.56
N LYS A 375 9.19 8.51 -23.62
CA LYS A 375 8.11 9.13 -24.42
C LYS A 375 6.99 8.17 -24.77
N SER A 376 7.36 6.94 -25.19
CA SER A 376 6.39 5.94 -25.63
C SER A 376 5.58 5.41 -24.45
N SER A 377 4.28 5.73 -24.46
CA SER A 377 3.32 5.30 -23.44
C SER A 377 2.60 4.03 -23.88
N GLY A 378 2.40 3.07 -22.99
CA GLY A 378 1.70 1.83 -23.29
C GLY A 378 1.26 1.06 -22.03
N SER A 379 0.54 -0.03 -22.25
CA SER A 379 0.10 -0.92 -21.17
C SER A 379 1.28 -1.51 -20.42
N LEU A 380 1.30 -1.35 -19.11
CA LEU A 380 2.38 -1.82 -18.23
C LEU A 380 2.22 -3.29 -17.93
N GLN A 381 3.24 -4.06 -18.22
CA GLN A 381 3.33 -5.47 -17.87
C GLN A 381 4.52 -5.75 -16.95
N ILE A 382 4.33 -6.67 -16.00
CA ILE A 382 5.30 -7.01 -14.96
C ILE A 382 5.46 -8.52 -14.83
N ARG A 383 6.67 -8.98 -14.48
CA ARG A 383 6.93 -10.35 -14.04
C ARG A 383 8.05 -10.40 -13.00
N GLY A 384 8.02 -11.40 -12.14
CA GLY A 384 9.03 -11.59 -11.10
C GLY A 384 8.61 -12.63 -10.06
N PRO A 385 9.50 -13.00 -9.12
CA PRO A 385 9.27 -14.12 -8.20
C PRO A 385 8.15 -13.88 -7.17
N TRP A 386 7.73 -12.64 -6.99
CA TRP A 386 6.62 -12.28 -6.09
C TRP A 386 5.44 -11.61 -6.84
N VAL A 387 5.41 -11.72 -8.16
CA VAL A 387 4.26 -11.30 -8.98
C VAL A 387 3.27 -12.45 -9.08
N ILE A 388 1.99 -12.13 -9.07
CA ILE A 388 0.91 -13.11 -9.18
C ILE A 388 1.06 -13.97 -10.43
N LYS A 389 0.76 -15.25 -10.30
CA LYS A 389 0.54 -16.15 -11.44
C LYS A 389 -0.94 -16.41 -11.65
N ARG A 390 -1.69 -16.62 -10.56
CA ARG A 390 -3.10 -16.98 -10.58
C ARG A 390 -3.81 -16.46 -9.34
N TYR A 391 -5.00 -15.94 -9.50
CA TYR A 391 -5.85 -15.54 -8.37
C TYR A 391 -6.34 -16.75 -7.58
N PHE A 392 -6.58 -16.55 -6.31
CA PHE A 392 -7.09 -17.59 -5.40
C PHE A 392 -8.41 -18.16 -5.92
N LYS A 393 -8.49 -19.49 -6.01
CA LYS A 393 -9.62 -20.27 -6.57
C LYS A 393 -9.96 -19.97 -8.04
N ALA A 394 -9.13 -19.25 -8.79
CA ALA A 394 -9.34 -19.10 -10.23
C ALA A 394 -8.81 -20.33 -10.98
N GLU A 395 -9.45 -20.69 -12.08
CA GLU A 395 -9.04 -21.83 -12.93
C GLU A 395 -7.90 -21.44 -13.87
N ALA A 396 -7.95 -20.21 -14.41
CA ALA A 396 -6.97 -19.71 -15.39
C ALA A 396 -5.84 -18.93 -14.72
N ASP A 397 -4.65 -19.00 -15.32
CA ASP A 397 -3.54 -18.11 -14.96
C ASP A 397 -3.87 -16.66 -15.37
N ALA A 398 -3.37 -15.70 -14.59
CA ALA A 398 -3.52 -14.27 -14.83
C ALA A 398 -2.35 -13.69 -15.67
N VAL A 399 -1.44 -14.53 -16.10
CA VAL A 399 -0.24 -14.19 -16.88
C VAL A 399 -0.34 -14.76 -18.28
N ASP A 400 0.39 -14.14 -19.24
CA ASP A 400 0.54 -14.68 -20.58
C ASP A 400 1.49 -15.90 -20.63
N ALA A 401 1.75 -16.43 -21.83
CA ALA A 401 2.62 -17.59 -22.04
C ALA A 401 4.07 -17.34 -21.60
N ASP A 402 4.52 -16.09 -21.62
CA ASP A 402 5.85 -15.65 -21.20
C ASP A 402 5.91 -15.16 -19.75
N GLN A 403 4.86 -15.45 -18.96
CA GLN A 403 4.70 -15.10 -17.54
C GLN A 403 4.60 -13.59 -17.29
N TRP A 404 4.13 -12.78 -18.24
CA TRP A 404 3.83 -11.38 -18.03
C TRP A 404 2.41 -11.20 -17.49
N PHE A 405 2.31 -10.45 -16.41
CA PHE A 405 1.05 -9.99 -15.82
C PHE A 405 0.72 -8.61 -16.35
N ASP A 406 -0.47 -8.43 -16.91
CA ASP A 406 -0.97 -7.12 -17.32
C ASP A 406 -1.54 -6.40 -16.09
N THR A 407 -0.97 -5.25 -15.75
CA THR A 407 -1.31 -4.50 -14.54
C THR A 407 -2.59 -3.67 -14.69
N GLY A 408 -3.02 -3.40 -15.92
CA GLY A 408 -4.08 -2.46 -16.23
C GLY A 408 -3.69 -0.99 -16.02
N ASP A 409 -2.41 -0.71 -15.77
CA ASP A 409 -1.85 0.64 -15.72
C ASP A 409 -1.20 1.00 -17.06
N VAL A 410 -1.16 2.28 -17.38
CA VAL A 410 -0.45 2.85 -18.52
C VAL A 410 0.79 3.57 -18.01
N SER A 411 1.93 3.36 -18.66
CA SER A 411 3.18 3.95 -18.20
C SER A 411 4.16 4.23 -19.34
N ILE A 412 5.14 5.08 -19.02
CA ILE A 412 6.34 5.35 -19.81
C ILE A 412 7.54 4.74 -19.08
N LEU A 413 8.42 4.06 -19.82
CA LEU A 413 9.71 3.62 -19.31
C LEU A 413 10.82 4.53 -19.86
N HIS A 414 11.64 5.05 -18.95
CA HIS A 414 12.75 5.94 -19.28
C HIS A 414 14.04 5.16 -19.59
N PRO A 415 15.00 5.76 -20.34
CA PRO A 415 16.27 5.10 -20.65
C PRO A 415 17.09 4.69 -19.42
N ASP A 416 16.93 5.41 -18.30
CA ASP A 416 17.59 5.14 -17.02
C ASP A 416 16.90 4.01 -16.22
N GLY A 417 15.85 3.40 -16.76
CA GLY A 417 15.06 2.35 -16.13
C GLY A 417 13.92 2.84 -15.23
N THR A 418 13.78 4.16 -15.05
CA THR A 418 12.71 4.74 -14.26
C THR A 418 11.36 4.54 -14.96
N MET A 419 10.34 4.16 -14.19
CA MET A 419 8.96 4.04 -14.64
C MET A 419 8.15 5.26 -14.20
N GLN A 420 7.30 5.75 -15.07
CA GLN A 420 6.35 6.81 -14.81
C GLN A 420 4.95 6.33 -15.18
N ILE A 421 4.07 6.20 -14.18
CA ILE A 421 2.65 5.96 -14.41
C ILE A 421 2.06 7.21 -15.05
N THR A 422 1.38 7.01 -16.16
CA THR A 422 0.64 8.09 -16.84
C THR A 422 -0.84 8.00 -16.54
N ASP A 423 -1.42 6.79 -16.49
CA ASP A 423 -2.84 6.59 -16.16
C ASP A 423 -3.16 5.10 -15.89
N ARG A 424 -4.46 4.81 -15.79
CA ARG A 424 -5.03 3.48 -15.94
C ARG A 424 -5.66 3.32 -17.31
N VAL A 425 -5.55 2.14 -17.91
CA VAL A 425 -6.11 1.82 -19.23
C VAL A 425 -7.59 2.23 -19.35
N LYS A 426 -8.37 2.08 -18.27
CA LYS A 426 -9.80 2.44 -18.23
C LYS A 426 -10.10 3.88 -17.82
N ASP A 427 -9.10 4.64 -17.38
CA ASP A 427 -9.27 6.02 -16.89
C ASP A 427 -8.61 7.05 -17.80
N VAL A 428 -7.66 6.61 -18.65
CA VAL A 428 -7.04 7.45 -19.68
C VAL A 428 -8.12 8.03 -20.61
N ILE A 429 -8.02 9.34 -20.86
CA ILE A 429 -9.02 10.05 -21.67
C ILE A 429 -8.55 10.01 -23.13
N LYS A 430 -9.34 9.37 -23.98
CA LYS A 430 -9.03 9.17 -25.41
C LYS A 430 -9.58 10.33 -26.22
N SER A 431 -8.72 11.27 -26.60
CA SER A 431 -9.11 12.51 -27.26
C SER A 431 -8.43 12.64 -28.63
N GLY A 432 -9.22 12.50 -29.71
CA GLY A 432 -8.72 12.69 -31.08
C GLY A 432 -7.62 11.71 -31.52
N GLY A 433 -7.61 10.49 -30.96
CA GLY A 433 -6.59 9.48 -31.21
C GLY A 433 -5.34 9.59 -30.33
N GLU A 434 -5.30 10.57 -29.43
CA GLU A 434 -4.24 10.78 -28.45
C GLU A 434 -4.74 10.47 -27.05
N TRP A 435 -3.83 10.15 -26.13
CA TRP A 435 -4.15 9.83 -24.76
C TRP A 435 -3.83 11.01 -23.85
N ILE A 436 -4.84 11.45 -23.07
CA ILE A 436 -4.68 12.46 -22.03
C ILE A 436 -4.61 11.76 -20.68
N SER A 437 -3.53 11.99 -19.94
CA SER A 437 -3.38 11.48 -18.58
C SER A 437 -4.32 12.21 -17.62
N SER A 438 -5.29 11.49 -17.10
CA SER A 438 -6.17 12.01 -16.06
C SER A 438 -5.40 12.29 -14.76
N VAL A 439 -4.39 11.47 -14.45
CA VAL A 439 -3.56 11.60 -13.24
C VAL A 439 -2.65 12.83 -13.30
N GLU A 440 -2.02 13.10 -14.43
CA GLU A 440 -1.17 14.31 -14.59
C GLU A 440 -2.01 15.58 -14.50
N LEU A 441 -3.20 15.56 -15.10
CA LEU A 441 -4.14 16.66 -15.04
C LEU A 441 -4.60 16.94 -13.60
N GLU A 442 -4.93 15.91 -12.83
CA GLU A 442 -5.29 15.99 -11.41
C GLU A 442 -4.15 16.55 -10.56
N ASN A 443 -2.94 16.01 -10.74
CA ASN A 443 -1.76 16.45 -9.99
C ASN A 443 -1.41 17.92 -10.28
N ALA A 444 -1.50 18.35 -11.55
CA ALA A 444 -1.28 19.74 -11.91
C ALA A 444 -2.34 20.66 -11.28
N ALA A 445 -3.61 20.23 -11.27
CA ALA A 445 -4.71 20.99 -10.71
C ALA A 445 -4.65 21.14 -9.19
N VAL A 446 -4.25 20.11 -8.46
CA VAL A 446 -4.07 20.15 -6.99
C VAL A 446 -2.98 21.13 -6.58
N GLY A 447 -2.02 21.43 -7.44
CA GLY A 447 -1.03 22.50 -7.22
C GLY A 447 -1.60 23.91 -7.27
N CYS A 448 -2.81 24.12 -7.80
CA CYS A 448 -3.44 25.44 -7.91
C CYS A 448 -3.82 25.97 -6.51
N PRO A 449 -3.47 27.23 -6.17
CA PRO A 449 -3.91 27.85 -4.93
C PRO A 449 -5.43 27.80 -4.79
N GLY A 450 -5.92 27.32 -3.65
CA GLY A 450 -7.35 27.20 -3.38
C GLY A 450 -8.00 25.87 -3.80
N VAL A 451 -7.29 24.99 -4.49
CA VAL A 451 -7.73 23.60 -4.79
C VAL A 451 -7.30 22.67 -3.66
N ALA A 452 -8.24 21.90 -3.12
CA ALA A 452 -7.99 20.85 -2.13
C ALA A 452 -7.78 19.50 -2.80
N GLU A 453 -8.70 19.12 -3.72
CA GLU A 453 -8.66 17.87 -4.46
C GLU A 453 -9.13 18.10 -5.89
N ALA A 454 -8.71 17.21 -6.81
CA ALA A 454 -9.15 17.25 -8.20
C ALA A 454 -9.24 15.82 -8.77
N GLY A 455 -10.33 15.55 -9.51
CA GLY A 455 -10.55 14.33 -10.26
C GLY A 455 -10.82 14.66 -11.73
N ALA A 456 -10.19 13.94 -12.66
CA ALA A 456 -10.38 14.15 -14.09
C ALA A 456 -11.07 12.94 -14.73
N ILE A 457 -12.07 13.19 -15.57
CA ILE A 457 -12.78 12.17 -16.32
C ILE A 457 -12.92 12.58 -17.80
N GLY A 458 -12.96 11.58 -18.70
CA GLY A 458 -13.37 11.77 -20.07
C GLY A 458 -14.88 11.88 -20.18
N ILE A 459 -15.34 12.91 -20.88
CA ILE A 459 -16.76 13.07 -21.27
C ILE A 459 -16.83 12.96 -22.79
N ALA A 460 -17.81 12.21 -23.27
CA ALA A 460 -18.02 11.99 -24.71
C ALA A 460 -18.13 13.31 -25.49
N HIS A 461 -17.41 13.41 -26.62
CA HIS A 461 -17.39 14.60 -27.44
C HIS A 461 -17.54 14.22 -28.93
N PRO A 462 -18.47 14.85 -29.69
CA PRO A 462 -18.80 14.45 -31.07
C PRO A 462 -17.63 14.40 -32.06
N LYS A 463 -16.62 15.26 -31.84
CA LYS A 463 -15.46 15.40 -32.73
C LYS A 463 -14.22 14.67 -32.22
N TRP A 464 -14.03 14.56 -30.91
CA TRP A 464 -12.77 14.16 -30.31
C TRP A 464 -12.84 12.81 -29.61
N ASP A 465 -13.96 12.08 -29.65
CA ASP A 465 -14.27 10.88 -28.89
C ASP A 465 -14.53 11.25 -27.42
N GLU A 466 -13.51 11.66 -26.70
CA GLU A 466 -13.63 12.19 -25.34
C GLU A 466 -12.90 13.53 -25.19
N ARG A 467 -13.39 14.33 -24.22
CA ARG A 467 -12.66 15.53 -23.76
C ARG A 467 -12.59 15.53 -22.24
N PRO A 468 -11.47 16.06 -21.68
CA PRO A 468 -11.29 16.09 -20.23
C PRO A 468 -12.22 17.10 -19.58
N VAL A 469 -12.85 16.65 -18.48
CA VAL A 469 -13.56 17.50 -17.52
C VAL A 469 -12.91 17.30 -16.15
N LEU A 470 -12.58 18.40 -15.51
CA LEU A 470 -11.96 18.39 -14.18
C LEU A 470 -13.02 18.69 -13.12
N ILE A 471 -13.08 17.85 -12.09
CA ILE A 471 -13.98 18.00 -10.94
C ILE A 471 -13.11 18.37 -9.73
N VAL A 472 -13.38 19.50 -9.09
CA VAL A 472 -12.51 20.13 -8.10
C VAL A 472 -13.25 20.34 -6.78
N VAL A 473 -12.56 20.01 -5.67
CA VAL A 473 -12.95 20.40 -4.32
C VAL A 473 -12.10 21.61 -3.91
N LYS A 474 -12.76 22.67 -3.44
CA LYS A 474 -12.07 23.89 -2.97
C LYS A 474 -11.54 23.71 -1.55
N LYS A 475 -10.44 24.38 -1.23
CA LYS A 475 -10.01 24.54 0.18
C LYS A 475 -11.03 25.37 0.94
N PRO A 476 -11.21 25.14 2.24
CA PRO A 476 -12.12 25.94 3.06
C PRO A 476 -11.83 27.45 2.95
N GLY A 477 -12.86 28.21 2.57
CA GLY A 477 -12.75 29.66 2.42
C GLY A 477 -12.06 30.17 1.15
N ALA A 478 -11.65 29.28 0.24
CA ALA A 478 -11.04 29.69 -1.03
C ALA A 478 -12.12 30.07 -2.07
N ASP A 479 -11.83 31.14 -2.83
CA ASP A 479 -12.69 31.61 -3.93
C ASP A 479 -11.99 31.39 -5.29
N VAL A 480 -11.61 30.14 -5.55
CA VAL A 480 -11.00 29.74 -6.82
C VAL A 480 -12.08 29.47 -7.87
N THR A 481 -11.86 29.99 -9.09
CA THR A 481 -12.79 29.88 -10.22
C THR A 481 -12.26 28.92 -11.29
N GLU A 482 -13.13 28.52 -12.24
CA GLU A 482 -12.73 27.74 -13.43
C GLU A 482 -11.63 28.45 -14.24
N ALA A 483 -11.72 29.78 -14.37
CA ALA A 483 -10.72 30.58 -15.09
C ALA A 483 -9.34 30.53 -14.38
N ASP A 484 -9.32 30.59 -13.05
CA ASP A 484 -8.08 30.53 -12.27
C ASP A 484 -7.41 29.16 -12.42
N VAL A 485 -8.17 28.07 -12.34
CA VAL A 485 -7.65 26.71 -12.53
C VAL A 485 -7.12 26.52 -13.95
N LYS A 486 -7.85 26.96 -14.97
CA LYS A 486 -7.39 26.88 -16.38
C LYS A 486 -6.14 27.74 -16.61
N ALA A 487 -6.08 28.94 -16.05
CA ALA A 487 -4.89 29.78 -16.13
C ALA A 487 -3.68 29.14 -15.44
N TRP A 488 -3.88 28.49 -14.29
CA TRP A 488 -2.84 27.75 -13.60
C TRP A 488 -2.31 26.57 -14.42
N LEU A 489 -3.19 25.86 -15.12
CA LEU A 489 -2.85 24.70 -15.94
C LEU A 489 -2.14 25.07 -17.25
N ALA A 490 -2.35 26.28 -17.77
CA ALA A 490 -1.92 26.68 -19.12
C ALA A 490 -0.43 26.48 -19.42
N ASP A 491 0.43 26.69 -18.41
CA ASP A 491 1.89 26.54 -18.53
C ASP A 491 2.42 25.21 -17.93
N ARG A 492 1.53 24.31 -17.48
CA ARG A 492 1.88 23.10 -16.74
C ARG A 492 1.46 21.81 -17.40
N ILE A 493 0.57 21.89 -18.39
CA ILE A 493 0.10 20.74 -19.18
C ILE A 493 0.19 21.03 -20.67
N ALA A 494 0.13 19.99 -21.50
CA ALA A 494 0.03 20.18 -22.94
C ALA A 494 -1.25 20.94 -23.29
N LYS A 495 -1.18 21.88 -24.25
CA LYS A 495 -2.31 22.75 -24.59
C LYS A 495 -3.59 22.00 -24.96
N TRP A 496 -3.46 20.86 -25.62
CA TRP A 496 -4.58 20.04 -26.04
C TRP A 496 -5.17 19.17 -24.91
N TRP A 497 -4.49 19.11 -23.75
CA TRP A 497 -4.99 18.49 -22.50
C TRP A 497 -5.88 19.41 -21.69
N MET A 498 -5.95 20.69 -22.04
CA MET A 498 -6.76 21.67 -21.30
C MET A 498 -8.17 21.15 -21.11
N PRO A 499 -8.68 21.07 -19.87
CA PRO A 499 -10.03 20.60 -19.63
C PRO A 499 -11.05 21.56 -20.24
N ASP A 500 -12.05 21.00 -20.91
CA ASP A 500 -13.10 21.80 -21.52
C ASP A 500 -13.95 22.49 -20.46
N ARG A 501 -14.13 21.84 -19.30
CA ARG A 501 -14.80 22.42 -18.12
C ARG A 501 -14.08 22.06 -16.81
N VAL A 502 -14.21 22.98 -15.83
CA VAL A 502 -13.85 22.74 -14.44
C VAL A 502 -15.12 22.88 -13.61
N LEU A 503 -15.54 21.80 -12.96
CA LEU A 503 -16.74 21.74 -12.12
C LEU A 503 -16.32 21.69 -10.65
N PHE A 504 -17.06 22.37 -9.79
CA PHE A 504 -16.80 22.40 -8.36
C PHE A 504 -17.83 21.57 -7.61
N VAL A 505 -17.34 20.74 -6.67
CA VAL A 505 -18.16 19.89 -5.80
C VAL A 505 -17.69 20.03 -4.35
N ASP A 506 -18.54 19.63 -3.41
CA ASP A 506 -18.20 19.66 -1.99
C ASP A 506 -17.22 18.54 -1.61
N GLU A 507 -17.33 17.37 -2.24
CA GLU A 507 -16.47 16.20 -2.00
C GLU A 507 -16.32 15.34 -3.27
N LEU A 508 -15.22 14.60 -3.35
CA LEU A 508 -14.99 13.55 -4.36
C LEU A 508 -15.27 12.17 -3.78
N PRO A 509 -15.83 11.23 -4.56
CA PRO A 509 -15.98 9.85 -4.11
C PRO A 509 -14.61 9.17 -4.01
N HIS A 510 -14.37 8.47 -2.88
CA HIS A 510 -13.15 7.72 -2.64
C HIS A 510 -13.42 6.24 -2.43
N THR A 511 -12.44 5.42 -2.81
CA THR A 511 -12.41 4.01 -2.43
C THR A 511 -12.09 3.88 -0.94
N GLY A 512 -12.35 2.72 -0.34
CA GLY A 512 -11.93 2.42 1.03
C GLY A 512 -10.43 2.57 1.31
N THR A 513 -9.61 2.71 0.26
CA THR A 513 -8.15 2.96 0.35
C THR A 513 -7.76 4.42 0.15
N GLY A 514 -8.75 5.34 0.01
CA GLY A 514 -8.52 6.78 -0.15
C GLY A 514 -8.18 7.22 -1.58
N LYS A 515 -8.38 6.37 -2.59
CA LYS A 515 -8.22 6.74 -4.01
C LYS A 515 -9.51 7.33 -4.56
N ILE A 516 -9.41 8.33 -5.44
CA ILE A 516 -10.58 8.88 -6.16
C ILE A 516 -11.25 7.74 -6.97
N GLN A 517 -12.55 7.59 -6.77
CA GLN A 517 -13.35 6.56 -7.44
C GLN A 517 -13.92 7.10 -8.75
N LYS A 518 -13.09 7.11 -9.82
CA LYS A 518 -13.47 7.67 -11.12
C LYS A 518 -14.72 7.02 -11.76
N VAL A 519 -14.96 5.74 -11.46
CA VAL A 519 -16.19 5.06 -11.89
C VAL A 519 -17.43 5.76 -11.32
N ALA A 520 -17.41 6.12 -10.04
CA ALA A 520 -18.50 6.84 -9.40
C ALA A 520 -18.63 8.27 -9.97
N LEU A 521 -17.48 8.96 -10.20
CA LEU A 521 -17.50 10.27 -10.87
C LEU A 521 -18.12 10.18 -12.27
N ARG A 522 -17.71 9.23 -13.10
CA ARG A 522 -18.34 9.03 -14.42
C ARG A 522 -19.84 8.73 -14.33
N ALA A 523 -20.26 7.97 -13.34
CA ALA A 523 -21.68 7.71 -13.11
C ALA A 523 -22.45 8.97 -12.68
N GLN A 524 -21.86 9.80 -11.82
CA GLN A 524 -22.44 11.06 -11.36
C GLN A 524 -22.59 12.08 -12.50
N PHE A 525 -21.64 12.14 -13.41
CA PHE A 525 -21.62 13.08 -14.53
C PHE A 525 -21.99 12.45 -15.89
N LYS A 526 -22.63 11.27 -15.90
CA LYS A 526 -22.99 10.54 -17.15
C LYS A 526 -23.89 11.33 -18.11
N ASP A 527 -24.74 12.21 -17.57
CA ASP A 527 -25.67 13.04 -18.34
C ASP A 527 -25.11 14.45 -18.63
N PHE A 528 -23.84 14.71 -18.23
CA PHE A 528 -23.18 15.97 -18.53
C PHE A 528 -22.74 15.99 -20.00
N VAL A 529 -23.12 17.03 -20.71
CA VAL A 529 -22.82 17.19 -22.14
C VAL A 529 -21.95 18.42 -22.31
N LEU A 530 -20.84 18.24 -23.04
CA LEU A 530 -20.01 19.38 -23.48
C LEU A 530 -20.72 20.08 -24.64
N GLU A 531 -20.91 21.40 -24.51
CA GLU A 531 -21.35 22.23 -25.63
C GLU A 531 -20.25 22.25 -26.68
N GLY A 532 -20.54 21.73 -27.90
CA GLY A 532 -19.61 21.58 -29.00
C GLY A 532 -19.17 22.90 -29.65
#